data_2e946e45ccb952d0c05552fbf708d830
#
_entry.id   2e946e45ccb952d0c05552fbf708d830
#
_cell.length_a   1.000
_cell.length_b   1.000
_cell.length_c   1.000
_cell.angle_alpha   90.00
_cell.angle_beta   90.00
_cell.angle_gamma   90.00
#
_symmetry.space_group_name_H-M   'P 1'
#
loop_
_entity.id
_entity.type
_entity.pdbx_description
1 polymer ?
#
loop_
_entity_poly.entity_id
_entity_poly.type
_entity_poly.pdbx_seq_one_letter_code
_entity_poly.pdbx_strand_id
1 'polypeptide(L)'
;MKKFWFFLVLMTMCVTMADAQRYFIPKYKRKKEVREYTLDNMDRKWSLYVGGYYSMPLGLQYRVHSSVNDYTLHYNESTSLLGGIAHVGATYKLNDHFHIGMETGYAFHEKAGAIPLNAVARYYYGPAKPKSRGRLFNYVNVGPQFFMSNSSKSVGAALSVGGGIRVLIAKSMRTDLHLGYSLCLRRPTLADDGKYDVPAKNINFKEFTHAIQLGMNIVIF
;
A
#
# COMPACT_ATOMS: atom_id res chain seq x y z
N MET A 1 -5.82 -16.91 -11.08
CA MET A 1 -6.66 -17.62 -10.08
C MET A 1 -5.83 -18.32 -8.99
N LYS A 2 -4.79 -19.13 -9.28
CA LYS A 2 -3.99 -19.85 -8.26
C LYS A 2 -3.33 -18.94 -7.19
N LYS A 3 -2.88 -17.73 -7.58
CA LYS A 3 -2.24 -16.76 -6.66
C LYS A 3 -3.20 -16.10 -5.68
N PHE A 4 -4.47 -15.93 -6.06
CA PHE A 4 -5.51 -15.39 -5.18
C PHE A 4 -5.84 -16.35 -4.04
N TRP A 5 -5.94 -17.66 -4.35
CA TRP A 5 -6.16 -18.70 -3.35
C TRP A 5 -5.03 -18.79 -2.33
N PHE A 6 -3.78 -18.62 -2.78
CA PHE A 6 -2.64 -18.63 -1.87
C PHE A 6 -2.69 -17.48 -0.85
N PHE A 7 -3.08 -16.27 -1.31
CA PHE A 7 -3.23 -15.12 -0.42
C PHE A 7 -4.42 -15.27 0.54
N LEU A 8 -5.52 -15.82 0.06
CA LEU A 8 -6.69 -16.13 0.89
C LEU A 8 -6.36 -17.17 1.98
N VAL A 9 -5.61 -18.22 1.63
CA VAL A 9 -5.13 -19.25 2.57
C VAL A 9 -4.16 -18.64 3.59
N LEU A 10 -3.25 -17.77 3.18
CA LEU A 10 -2.34 -17.07 4.09
C LEU A 10 -3.10 -16.17 5.08
N MET A 11 -4.10 -15.44 4.60
CA MET A 11 -4.98 -14.61 5.44
C MET A 11 -5.80 -15.45 6.43
N THR A 12 -6.36 -16.58 6.00
CA THR A 12 -7.11 -17.48 6.89
C THR A 12 -6.18 -18.13 7.91
N MET A 13 -4.95 -18.53 7.56
CA MET A 13 -3.96 -19.03 8.50
C MET A 13 -3.58 -17.98 9.56
N CYS A 14 -3.38 -16.71 9.18
CA CYS A 14 -3.11 -15.64 10.14
C CYS A 14 -4.27 -15.43 11.12
N VAL A 15 -5.52 -15.49 10.63
CA VAL A 15 -6.72 -15.35 11.48
C VAL A 15 -6.88 -16.56 12.42
N THR A 16 -6.67 -17.78 11.92
CA THR A 16 -6.77 -19.00 12.73
C THR A 16 -5.66 -19.11 13.76
N MET A 17 -4.42 -18.68 13.47
CA MET A 17 -3.34 -18.60 14.44
C MET A 17 -3.65 -17.58 15.56
N ALA A 18 -4.26 -16.44 15.23
CA ALA A 18 -4.69 -15.46 16.23
C ALA A 18 -5.79 -16.00 17.15
N ASP A 19 -6.69 -16.83 16.63
CA ASP A 19 -7.73 -17.48 17.44
C ASP A 19 -7.19 -18.67 18.26
N ALA A 20 -6.26 -19.46 17.71
CA ALA A 20 -5.64 -20.57 18.44
C ALA A 20 -4.90 -20.10 19.71
N GLN A 21 -4.24 -18.95 19.67
CA GLN A 21 -3.61 -18.36 20.86
C GLN A 21 -4.65 -17.96 21.94
N ARG A 22 -5.92 -17.69 21.58
CA ARG A 22 -6.98 -17.37 22.54
C ARG A 22 -7.39 -18.56 23.42
N TYR A 23 -7.27 -19.77 22.91
CA TYR A 23 -7.70 -20.98 23.62
C TYR A 23 -6.69 -21.48 24.68
N PHE A 24 -5.40 -21.17 24.52
CA PHE A 24 -4.35 -21.67 25.40
C PHE A 24 -4.10 -20.83 26.67
N ILE A 25 -4.64 -19.62 26.77
CA ILE A 25 -4.42 -18.76 27.94
C ILE A 25 -5.59 -18.91 28.93
N PRO A 26 -5.35 -19.33 30.20
CA PRO A 26 -6.40 -19.40 31.23
C PRO A 26 -7.12 -18.07 31.39
N LYS A 27 -8.44 -18.10 31.56
CA LYS A 27 -9.32 -16.90 31.59
C LYS A 27 -8.84 -15.79 32.54
N TYR A 28 -8.27 -16.17 33.69
CA TYR A 28 -7.81 -15.18 34.67
C TYR A 28 -6.49 -14.51 34.30
N LYS A 29 -5.55 -15.25 33.71
CA LYS A 29 -4.31 -14.69 33.15
C LYS A 29 -4.56 -13.78 31.94
N ARG A 30 -5.58 -14.14 31.12
CA ARG A 30 -5.97 -13.30 29.97
C ARG A 30 -6.35 -11.88 30.36
N LYS A 31 -7.07 -11.67 31.47
CA LYS A 31 -7.48 -10.32 31.90
C LYS A 31 -6.28 -9.46 32.28
N LYS A 32 -5.27 -10.02 32.94
CA LYS A 32 -4.09 -9.30 33.43
C LYS A 32 -3.13 -9.00 32.26
N GLU A 33 -2.84 -9.99 31.44
CA GLU A 33 -1.96 -9.84 30.26
C GLU A 33 -2.54 -8.88 29.22
N VAL A 34 -3.86 -8.95 28.94
CA VAL A 34 -4.51 -8.00 28.01
C VAL A 34 -4.45 -6.57 28.53
N ARG A 35 -4.44 -6.36 29.86
CA ARG A 35 -4.30 -5.03 30.45
C ARG A 35 -2.88 -4.48 30.29
N GLU A 36 -1.87 -5.34 30.44
CA GLU A 36 -0.47 -4.99 30.20
C GLU A 36 -0.19 -4.71 28.71
N TYR A 37 -0.76 -5.53 27.83
CA TYR A 37 -0.62 -5.36 26.37
C TYR A 37 -1.19 -4.04 25.83
N THR A 38 -2.26 -3.54 26.44
CA THR A 38 -2.88 -2.29 25.99
C THR A 38 -2.20 -1.05 26.54
N LEU A 39 -1.54 -1.12 27.69
CA LEU A 39 -0.86 0.01 28.29
C LEU A 39 0.52 0.28 27.67
N ASP A 40 1.34 -0.76 27.47
CA ASP A 40 2.73 -0.61 26.96
C ASP A 40 2.81 -0.10 25.52
N ASN A 41 1.75 -0.30 24.73
CA ASN A 41 1.79 0.01 23.31
C ASN A 41 1.20 1.37 22.93
N MET A 42 0.61 2.10 23.89
CA MET A 42 -0.01 3.39 23.63
C MET A 42 0.98 4.56 23.67
N ASP A 43 2.09 4.40 24.37
CA ASP A 43 3.02 5.50 24.64
C ASP A 43 4.19 5.60 23.67
N ARG A 44 4.36 4.62 22.79
CA ARG A 44 5.44 4.66 21.81
C ARG A 44 5.16 5.67 20.72
N LYS A 45 6.09 6.60 20.57
CA LYS A 45 6.02 7.64 19.52
C LYS A 45 6.36 7.10 18.13
N TRP A 46 7.25 6.09 18.06
CA TRP A 46 7.69 5.48 16.80
C TRP A 46 7.13 4.08 16.64
N SER A 47 6.77 3.71 15.43
CA SER A 47 6.35 2.36 15.06
C SER A 47 6.97 2.02 13.71
N LEU A 48 7.60 0.85 13.65
CA LEU A 48 8.09 0.25 12.41
C LEU A 48 7.06 -0.75 11.91
N TYR A 49 6.92 -0.89 10.61
CA TYR A 49 6.04 -1.87 10.01
C TYR A 49 6.64 -2.47 8.74
N VAL A 50 6.25 -3.70 8.48
CA VAL A 50 6.51 -4.43 7.24
C VAL A 50 5.18 -4.98 6.74
N GLY A 51 4.97 -4.94 5.44
CA GLY A 51 3.71 -5.41 4.88
C GLY A 51 3.70 -5.50 3.39
N GLY A 52 2.49 -5.61 2.85
CA GLY A 52 2.26 -5.64 1.42
C GLY A 52 0.84 -5.27 1.04
N TYR A 53 0.72 -4.84 -0.19
CA TYR A 53 -0.55 -4.58 -0.85
C TYR A 53 -0.70 -5.54 -2.03
N TYR A 54 -1.89 -6.05 -2.18
CA TYR A 54 -2.34 -6.64 -3.41
C TYR A 54 -3.13 -5.60 -4.19
N SER A 55 -2.77 -5.37 -5.45
CA SER A 55 -3.35 -4.31 -6.28
C SER A 55 -4.13 -4.93 -7.43
N MET A 56 -5.41 -4.61 -7.50
CA MET A 56 -6.31 -4.98 -8.60
C MET A 56 -6.54 -3.74 -9.45
N PRO A 57 -5.95 -3.65 -10.64
CA PRO A 57 -6.19 -2.53 -11.52
C PRO A 57 -7.64 -2.52 -12.01
N LEU A 58 -8.25 -1.35 -11.97
CA LEU A 58 -9.60 -1.08 -12.48
C LEU A 58 -9.57 -0.61 -13.93
N GLY A 59 -8.49 0.06 -14.31
CA GLY A 59 -8.33 0.61 -15.65
C GLY A 59 -6.99 1.32 -15.82
N LEU A 60 -6.61 1.42 -17.08
CA LEU A 60 -5.41 2.06 -17.55
C LEU A 60 -5.79 3.13 -18.56
N GLN A 61 -5.45 4.38 -18.28
CA GLN A 61 -5.72 5.50 -19.15
C GLN A 61 -4.42 6.02 -19.72
N TYR A 62 -4.35 6.10 -21.04
CA TYR A 62 -3.24 6.71 -21.74
C TYR A 62 -3.63 8.08 -22.25
N ARG A 63 -2.73 9.04 -22.08
CA ARG A 63 -2.81 10.34 -22.73
C ARG A 63 -1.54 10.55 -23.54
N VAL A 64 -1.69 10.63 -24.85
CA VAL A 64 -0.62 10.88 -25.81
C VAL A 64 -0.82 12.27 -26.39
N HIS A 65 0.16 13.12 -26.28
CA HIS A 65 0.14 14.46 -26.88
C HIS A 65 1.35 14.62 -27.79
N SER A 66 1.11 14.98 -29.04
CA SER A 66 2.17 15.31 -30.03
C SER A 66 2.29 16.84 -30.12
N SER A 67 3.50 17.35 -29.86
CA SER A 67 3.79 18.79 -29.99
C SER A 67 3.93 19.26 -31.44
N VAL A 68 4.04 18.35 -32.41
CA VAL A 68 4.18 18.70 -33.82
C VAL A 68 2.85 19.03 -34.46
N ASN A 69 1.80 18.26 -34.14
CA ASN A 69 0.48 18.36 -34.77
C ASN A 69 -0.61 18.85 -33.79
N ASP A 70 -0.23 19.24 -32.56
CA ASP A 70 -1.16 19.61 -31.46
C ASP A 70 -2.30 18.60 -31.25
N TYR A 71 -1.97 17.31 -31.40
CA TYR A 71 -2.93 16.24 -31.38
C TYR A 71 -2.88 15.50 -30.04
N THR A 72 -4.02 15.32 -29.38
CA THR A 72 -4.13 14.58 -28.12
C THR A 72 -5.06 13.38 -28.27
N LEU A 73 -4.53 12.19 -28.00
CA LEU A 73 -5.28 10.95 -27.92
C LEU A 73 -5.51 10.56 -26.46
N HIS A 74 -6.73 10.13 -26.17
CA HIS A 74 -7.10 9.47 -24.93
C HIS A 74 -7.48 8.03 -25.25
N TYR A 75 -6.83 7.09 -24.61
CA TYR A 75 -7.12 5.67 -24.76
C TYR A 75 -7.30 5.05 -23.38
N ASN A 76 -8.39 4.26 -23.25
CA ASN A 76 -8.68 3.52 -22.03
C ASN A 76 -8.54 2.03 -22.33
N GLU A 77 -7.75 1.35 -21.54
CA GLU A 77 -7.56 -0.10 -21.63
C GLU A 77 -7.99 -0.75 -20.32
N SER A 78 -8.77 -1.83 -20.44
CA SER A 78 -9.01 -2.70 -19.29
C SER A 78 -7.77 -3.58 -19.10
N THR A 79 -7.16 -3.49 -17.93
CA THR A 79 -5.97 -4.29 -17.65
C THR A 79 -6.30 -5.43 -16.70
N SER A 80 -5.83 -6.61 -17.04
CA SER A 80 -5.87 -7.79 -16.15
C SER A 80 -4.62 -7.89 -15.28
N LEU A 81 -3.76 -6.86 -15.29
CA LEU A 81 -2.48 -6.85 -14.62
C LEU A 81 -2.65 -6.81 -13.11
N LEU A 82 -2.48 -7.97 -12.48
CA LEU A 82 -2.40 -8.07 -11.03
C LEU A 82 -1.02 -7.62 -10.58
N GLY A 83 -0.99 -6.67 -9.66
CA GLY A 83 0.23 -6.17 -9.06
C GLY A 83 0.26 -6.41 -7.55
N GLY A 84 1.42 -6.27 -6.99
CA GLY A 84 1.64 -6.30 -5.55
C GLY A 84 2.76 -5.37 -5.15
N ILE A 85 2.76 -4.96 -3.91
CA ILE A 85 3.82 -4.14 -3.31
C ILE A 85 4.22 -4.81 -2.00
N ALA A 86 5.50 -5.12 -1.85
CA ALA A 86 6.10 -5.43 -0.56
C ALA A 86 6.79 -4.17 -0.03
N HIS A 87 6.52 -3.77 1.21
CA HIS A 87 7.05 -2.52 1.74
C HIS A 87 7.44 -2.60 3.21
N VAL A 88 8.31 -1.70 3.59
CA VAL A 88 8.68 -1.40 4.97
C VAL A 88 8.48 0.09 5.22
N GLY A 89 8.15 0.45 6.44
CA GLY A 89 7.95 1.84 6.77
C GLY A 89 8.06 2.12 8.26
N ALA A 90 8.09 3.41 8.56
CA ALA A 90 8.09 3.93 9.92
C ALA A 90 7.04 5.02 10.05
N THR A 91 6.32 5.02 11.17
CA THR A 91 5.39 6.10 11.50
C THR A 91 5.72 6.72 12.85
N TYR A 92 5.53 8.02 12.95
CA TYR A 92 5.65 8.81 14.16
C TYR A 92 4.27 9.27 14.62
N LYS A 93 3.96 9.02 15.88
CA LYS A 93 2.71 9.43 16.53
C LYS A 93 2.81 10.91 16.92
N LEU A 94 2.09 11.78 16.22
CA LEU A 94 1.96 13.19 16.59
C LEU A 94 1.01 13.35 17.78
N ASN A 95 -0.12 12.66 17.73
CA ASN A 95 -1.09 12.58 18.83
C ASN A 95 -1.83 11.23 18.76
N ASP A 96 -2.82 11.00 19.64
CA ASP A 96 -3.54 9.73 19.68
C ASP A 96 -4.32 9.41 18.40
N HIS A 97 -4.63 10.40 17.60
CA HIS A 97 -5.40 10.25 16.37
C HIS A 97 -4.55 10.32 15.11
N PHE A 98 -3.45 11.07 15.12
CA PHE A 98 -2.72 11.38 13.91
C PHE A 98 -1.28 10.88 13.94
N HIS A 99 -0.94 10.03 12.96
CA HIS A 99 0.39 9.49 12.74
C HIS A 99 0.87 9.86 11.34
N ILE A 100 2.14 10.24 11.23
CA ILE A 100 2.80 10.51 9.95
C ILE A 100 4.02 9.61 9.81
N GLY A 101 4.44 9.36 8.59
CA GLY A 101 5.60 8.51 8.37
C GLY A 101 6.05 8.43 6.92
N MET A 102 6.91 7.49 6.68
CA MET A 102 7.43 7.17 5.36
C MET A 102 7.44 5.66 5.15
N GLU A 103 7.26 5.26 3.90
CA GLU A 103 7.39 3.88 3.48
C GLU A 103 8.14 3.77 2.16
N THR A 104 8.87 2.68 2.00
CA THR A 104 9.52 2.30 0.76
C THR A 104 9.41 0.79 0.57
N GLY A 105 9.64 0.32 -0.64
CA GLY A 105 9.51 -1.10 -0.93
C GLY A 105 9.76 -1.43 -2.38
N TYR A 106 9.15 -2.52 -2.81
CA TYR A 106 9.21 -2.96 -4.19
C TYR A 106 7.81 -3.29 -4.70
N ALA A 107 7.42 -2.60 -5.77
CA ALA A 107 6.17 -2.84 -6.47
C ALA A 107 6.42 -3.81 -7.64
N PHE A 108 5.63 -4.88 -7.64
CA PHE A 108 5.66 -5.90 -8.68
C PHE A 108 4.55 -5.57 -9.69
N HIS A 109 4.94 -5.17 -10.88
CA HIS A 109 4.04 -5.01 -12.01
C HIS A 109 4.45 -6.01 -13.10
N GLU A 110 3.50 -6.49 -13.89
CA GLU A 110 3.76 -7.54 -14.88
C GLU A 110 4.87 -7.17 -15.88
N LYS A 111 5.02 -5.89 -16.21
CA LYS A 111 5.99 -5.40 -17.23
C LYS A 111 7.16 -4.60 -16.65
N ALA A 112 7.10 -4.22 -15.39
CA ALA A 112 8.16 -3.40 -14.77
C ALA A 112 8.07 -3.46 -13.25
N GLY A 113 9.21 -3.55 -12.57
CA GLY A 113 9.31 -3.28 -11.14
C GLY A 113 9.35 -1.78 -10.86
N ALA A 114 8.94 -1.38 -9.66
CA ALA A 114 9.10 0.00 -9.20
C ALA A 114 9.48 0.06 -7.73
N ILE A 115 10.27 1.07 -7.37
CA ILE A 115 10.59 1.40 -5.97
C ILE A 115 9.75 2.62 -5.60
N PRO A 116 8.71 2.47 -4.76
CA PRO A 116 7.98 3.59 -4.20
C PRO A 116 8.74 4.23 -3.04
N LEU A 117 8.62 5.55 -2.90
CA LEU A 117 9.03 6.29 -1.72
C LEU A 117 7.87 7.20 -1.29
N ASN A 118 7.05 6.73 -0.36
CA ASN A 118 5.81 7.39 -0.01
C ASN A 118 5.89 8.06 1.35
N ALA A 119 5.35 9.27 1.45
CA ALA A 119 4.91 9.86 2.71
C ALA A 119 3.55 9.25 3.09
N VAL A 120 3.38 8.94 4.36
CA VAL A 120 2.20 8.26 4.90
C VAL A 120 1.58 9.12 5.98
N ALA A 121 0.27 9.36 5.89
CA ALA A 121 -0.51 9.94 6.97
C ALA A 121 -1.64 8.99 7.35
N ARG A 122 -1.87 8.79 8.66
CA ARG A 122 -2.93 7.93 9.18
C ARG A 122 -3.73 8.67 10.24
N TYR A 123 -5.04 8.58 10.13
CA TYR A 123 -5.96 9.12 11.13
C TYR A 123 -6.73 7.98 11.79
N TYR A 124 -6.58 7.84 13.11
CA TYR A 124 -7.21 6.80 13.91
C TYR A 124 -8.47 7.32 14.61
N TYR A 125 -9.57 6.60 14.46
CA TYR A 125 -10.85 6.96 15.06
C TYR A 125 -10.95 6.52 16.52
N GLY A 126 -11.62 7.36 17.29
CA GLY A 126 -11.94 7.10 18.69
C GLY A 126 -10.73 7.18 19.62
N PRO A 127 -10.98 7.29 20.91
CA PRO A 127 -9.92 7.35 21.91
C PRO A 127 -9.18 6.02 21.98
N ALA A 128 -7.88 6.10 22.24
CA ALA A 128 -7.05 4.95 22.54
C ALA A 128 -7.47 4.37 23.91
N LYS A 129 -8.54 3.56 23.95
CA LYS A 129 -9.01 2.94 25.20
C LYS A 129 -8.14 1.74 25.56
N PRO A 130 -7.71 1.59 26.83
CA PRO A 130 -6.90 0.44 27.29
C PRO A 130 -7.55 -0.93 27.05
N LYS A 131 -8.87 -0.98 26.87
CA LYS A 131 -9.63 -2.21 26.62
C LYS A 131 -9.90 -2.48 25.14
N SER A 132 -9.58 -1.55 24.24
CA SER A 132 -9.85 -1.73 22.82
C SER A 132 -8.73 -2.54 22.16
N ARG A 133 -9.10 -3.69 21.57
CA ARG A 133 -8.18 -4.55 20.80
C ARG A 133 -8.05 -4.13 19.35
N GLY A 134 -8.97 -3.31 18.86
CA GLY A 134 -9.01 -2.87 17.49
C GLY A 134 -9.31 -1.38 17.39
N ARG A 135 -8.81 -0.77 16.31
CA ARG A 135 -8.98 0.65 16.03
C ARG A 135 -9.11 0.89 14.55
N LEU A 136 -10.16 1.56 14.12
CA LEU A 136 -10.33 1.97 12.74
C LEU A 136 -9.40 3.13 12.41
N PHE A 137 -8.95 3.18 11.17
CA PHE A 137 -8.14 4.29 10.67
C PHE A 137 -8.41 4.55 9.19
N ASN A 138 -8.18 5.80 8.77
CA ASN A 138 -8.01 6.17 7.38
C ASN A 138 -6.54 6.48 7.11
N TYR A 139 -6.12 6.33 5.85
CA TYR A 139 -4.77 6.65 5.44
C TYR A 139 -4.71 7.36 4.10
N VAL A 140 -3.65 8.11 3.93
CA VAL A 140 -3.22 8.69 2.65
C VAL A 140 -1.74 8.42 2.50
N ASN A 141 -1.37 7.84 1.35
CA ASN A 141 0.03 7.64 0.96
C ASN A 141 0.27 8.40 -0.33
N VAL A 142 1.35 9.18 -0.39
CA VAL A 142 1.71 9.94 -1.58
C VAL A 142 3.22 9.96 -1.75
N GLY A 143 3.69 9.78 -2.97
CA GLY A 143 5.12 9.86 -3.23
C GLY A 143 5.54 9.52 -4.65
N PRO A 144 6.82 9.72 -4.97
CA PRO A 144 7.41 9.30 -6.22
C PRO A 144 7.53 7.77 -6.31
N GLN A 145 7.46 7.29 -7.55
CA GLN A 145 7.74 5.89 -7.88
C GLN A 145 8.83 5.85 -8.95
N PHE A 146 9.88 5.09 -8.68
CA PHE A 146 11.02 4.89 -9.58
C PHE A 146 10.84 3.56 -10.31
N PHE A 147 10.42 3.63 -11.57
CA PHE A 147 10.18 2.45 -12.39
C PHE A 147 11.48 1.91 -12.96
N MET A 148 11.68 0.61 -12.83
CA MET A 148 12.80 -0.15 -13.36
C MET A 148 12.28 -1.06 -14.46
N SER A 149 12.51 -0.68 -15.69
CA SER A 149 12.26 -1.52 -16.88
C SER A 149 13.54 -1.75 -17.62
N ASN A 150 13.67 -2.89 -18.30
CA ASN A 150 14.86 -3.21 -19.11
C ASN A 150 15.08 -2.22 -20.26
N SER A 151 14.03 -1.53 -20.69
CA SER A 151 14.09 -0.60 -21.84
C SER A 151 14.10 0.87 -21.44
N SER A 152 13.64 1.24 -20.25
CA SER A 152 13.62 2.66 -19.85
C SER A 152 13.46 2.82 -18.33
N LYS A 153 14.25 3.74 -17.76
CA LYS A 153 14.05 4.24 -16.41
C LYS A 153 13.05 5.39 -16.46
N SER A 154 11.97 5.32 -15.72
CA SER A 154 10.99 6.40 -15.65
C SER A 154 10.63 6.71 -14.21
N VAL A 155 10.29 7.97 -13.94
CA VAL A 155 9.80 8.42 -12.64
C VAL A 155 8.32 8.71 -12.76
N GLY A 156 7.57 8.24 -11.81
CA GLY A 156 6.15 8.50 -11.68
C GLY A 156 5.79 9.03 -10.29
N ALA A 157 4.51 9.17 -10.05
CA ALA A 157 3.96 9.52 -8.75
C ALA A 157 2.77 8.60 -8.43
N ALA A 158 2.60 8.27 -7.17
CA ALA A 158 1.44 7.53 -6.71
C ALA A 158 0.74 8.26 -5.57
N LEU A 159 -0.57 8.12 -5.56
CA LEU A 159 -1.45 8.54 -4.49
C LEU A 159 -2.33 7.36 -4.12
N SER A 160 -2.39 7.00 -2.83
CA SER A 160 -3.31 5.99 -2.34
C SER A 160 -4.09 6.53 -1.16
N VAL A 161 -5.39 6.26 -1.14
CA VAL A 161 -6.29 6.65 -0.05
C VAL A 161 -7.15 5.46 0.34
N GLY A 162 -7.41 5.31 1.63
CA GLY A 162 -8.23 4.19 2.08
C GLY A 162 -8.50 4.18 3.57
N GLY A 163 -9.06 3.08 4.02
CA GLY A 163 -9.35 2.85 5.42
C GLY A 163 -8.99 1.42 5.84
N GLY A 164 -8.91 1.21 7.13
CA GLY A 164 -8.54 -0.08 7.66
C GLY A 164 -8.83 -0.22 9.14
N ILE A 165 -8.44 -1.37 9.65
CA ILE A 165 -8.51 -1.70 11.06
C ILE A 165 -7.15 -2.15 11.57
N ARG A 166 -6.72 -1.56 12.67
CA ARG A 166 -5.55 -2.00 13.44
C ARG A 166 -5.99 -2.96 14.53
N VAL A 167 -5.43 -4.15 14.56
CA VAL A 167 -5.75 -5.18 15.55
C VAL A 167 -4.49 -5.54 16.34
N LEU A 168 -4.64 -5.63 17.67
CA LEU A 168 -3.58 -6.09 18.55
C LEU A 168 -3.50 -7.63 18.52
N ILE A 169 -2.39 -8.17 18.04
CA ILE A 169 -2.15 -9.62 17.98
C ILE A 169 -1.36 -10.10 19.20
N ALA A 170 -0.30 -9.37 19.56
CA ALA A 170 0.56 -9.71 20.67
C ALA A 170 0.99 -8.44 21.43
N LYS A 171 1.72 -8.59 22.53
CA LYS A 171 2.15 -7.52 23.42
C LYS A 171 2.86 -6.35 22.70
N SER A 172 3.70 -6.67 21.72
CA SER A 172 4.49 -5.71 20.95
C SER A 172 4.15 -5.70 19.45
N MET A 173 3.10 -6.43 19.03
CA MET A 173 2.81 -6.64 17.62
C MET A 173 1.36 -6.33 17.30
N ARG A 174 1.15 -5.52 16.30
CA ARG A 174 -0.17 -5.18 15.76
C ARG A 174 -0.23 -5.51 14.29
N THR A 175 -1.43 -5.71 13.78
CA THR A 175 -1.67 -5.88 12.36
C THR A 175 -2.65 -4.82 11.89
N ASP A 176 -2.31 -4.16 10.80
CA ASP A 176 -3.18 -3.25 10.08
C ASP A 176 -3.72 -4.00 8.85
N LEU A 177 -5.03 -4.17 8.78
CA LEU A 177 -5.71 -4.62 7.57
C LEU A 177 -6.35 -3.41 6.93
N HIS A 178 -6.15 -3.21 5.64
CA HIS A 178 -6.65 -2.02 4.96
C HIS A 178 -7.07 -2.28 3.52
N LEU A 179 -8.05 -1.49 3.11
CA LEU A 179 -8.57 -1.44 1.76
C LEU A 179 -8.49 0.00 1.28
N GLY A 180 -8.10 0.21 0.04
CA GLY A 180 -7.98 1.53 -0.51
C GLY A 180 -8.04 1.59 -2.02
N TYR A 181 -7.99 2.80 -2.51
CA TYR A 181 -7.88 3.15 -3.91
C TYR A 181 -6.52 3.78 -4.17
N SER A 182 -5.92 3.43 -5.28
CA SER A 182 -4.61 3.91 -5.70
C SER A 182 -4.68 4.47 -7.11
N LEU A 183 -4.04 5.61 -7.29
CA LEU A 183 -3.77 6.26 -8.56
C LEU A 183 -2.27 6.33 -8.77
N CYS A 184 -1.78 5.76 -9.86
CA CYS A 184 -0.37 5.85 -10.25
C CYS A 184 -0.26 6.59 -11.57
N LEU A 185 0.57 7.63 -11.61
CA LEU A 185 0.95 8.37 -12.80
C LEU A 185 2.36 7.96 -13.20
N ARG A 186 2.52 7.51 -14.43
CA ARG A 186 3.81 7.17 -15.03
C ARG A 186 4.03 7.98 -16.30
N ARG A 187 5.29 8.33 -16.57
CA ARG A 187 5.72 8.95 -17.82
C ARG A 187 6.81 8.06 -18.44
N PRO A 188 6.43 7.01 -19.19
CA PRO A 188 7.40 6.17 -19.84
C PRO A 188 8.12 6.95 -20.95
N THR A 189 9.41 6.71 -21.07
CA THR A 189 10.19 7.24 -22.19
C THR A 189 9.95 6.34 -23.41
N LEU A 190 9.51 6.91 -24.49
CA LEU A 190 9.35 6.17 -25.75
C LEU A 190 10.72 5.96 -26.39
N ALA A 191 10.99 4.73 -26.84
CA ALA A 191 12.15 4.45 -27.65
C ALA A 191 11.92 5.03 -29.06
N ASP A 192 12.92 5.73 -29.59
CA ASP A 192 12.90 6.21 -30.97
C ASP A 192 13.39 5.08 -31.88
N ASP A 193 12.45 4.21 -32.26
CA ASP A 193 12.72 3.03 -33.09
C ASP A 193 12.51 3.31 -34.59
N GLY A 194 12.28 4.58 -34.96
CA GLY A 194 12.04 5.02 -36.33
C GLY A 194 10.76 4.53 -36.98
N LYS A 195 9.85 3.89 -36.17
CA LYS A 195 8.56 3.37 -36.68
C LYS A 195 7.48 4.43 -36.80
N TYR A 196 7.70 5.58 -36.18
CA TYR A 196 6.71 6.65 -36.12
C TYR A 196 7.21 7.85 -36.90
N ASP A 197 6.32 8.51 -37.67
CA ASP A 197 6.61 9.72 -38.43
C ASP A 197 6.99 10.92 -37.56
N VAL A 198 6.74 10.83 -36.24
CA VAL A 198 7.06 11.89 -35.28
C VAL A 198 8.15 11.40 -34.32
N PRO A 199 9.27 12.14 -34.19
CA PRO A 199 10.33 11.79 -33.25
C PRO A 199 9.80 11.62 -31.82
N ALA A 200 10.26 10.60 -31.11
CA ALA A 200 9.79 10.27 -29.75
C ALA A 200 9.92 11.43 -28.75
N LYS A 201 10.91 12.33 -28.94
CA LYS A 201 11.11 13.55 -28.16
C LYS A 201 9.94 14.54 -28.21
N ASN A 202 9.13 14.50 -29.27
CA ASN A 202 7.99 15.38 -29.51
C ASN A 202 6.66 14.75 -29.01
N ILE A 203 6.71 13.56 -28.43
CA ILE A 203 5.54 12.84 -27.92
C ILE A 203 5.56 12.85 -26.38
N ASN A 204 4.56 13.47 -25.77
CA ASN A 204 4.36 13.42 -24.33
C ASN A 204 3.38 12.31 -24.00
N PHE A 205 3.90 11.21 -23.44
CA PHE A 205 3.13 10.04 -23.08
C PHE A 205 2.91 10.01 -21.56
N LYS A 206 1.65 9.93 -21.14
CA LYS A 206 1.26 9.80 -19.73
C LYS A 206 0.36 8.58 -19.56
N GLU A 207 0.67 7.80 -18.57
CA GLU A 207 -0.08 6.60 -18.19
C GLU A 207 -0.65 6.80 -16.78
N PHE A 208 -1.95 6.61 -16.64
CA PHE A 208 -2.66 6.66 -15.37
C PHE A 208 -3.21 5.28 -15.07
N THR A 209 -2.79 4.69 -13.97
CA THR A 209 -3.31 3.40 -13.51
C THR A 209 -4.17 3.61 -12.28
N HIS A 210 -5.39 3.13 -12.35
CA HIS A 210 -6.36 3.11 -11.26
C HIS A 210 -6.44 1.70 -10.69
N ALA A 211 -6.35 1.55 -9.37
CA ALA A 211 -6.41 0.25 -8.74
C ALA A 211 -7.09 0.26 -7.37
N ILE A 212 -7.74 -0.84 -7.03
CA ILE A 212 -8.12 -1.15 -5.66
C ILE A 212 -6.96 -1.90 -5.01
N GLN A 213 -6.61 -1.50 -3.79
CA GLN A 213 -5.54 -2.12 -3.00
C GLN A 213 -6.12 -2.78 -1.76
N LEU A 214 -5.78 -4.05 -1.55
CA LEU A 214 -6.01 -4.76 -0.31
C LEU A 214 -4.65 -5.05 0.33
N GLY A 215 -4.46 -4.63 1.58
CA GLY A 215 -3.16 -4.74 2.21
C GLY A 215 -3.20 -5.18 3.66
N MET A 216 -2.02 -5.64 4.09
CA MET A 216 -1.75 -6.03 5.47
C MET A 216 -0.37 -5.55 5.88
N ASN A 217 -0.28 -4.95 7.07
CA ASN A 217 0.98 -4.57 7.70
C ASN A 217 1.10 -5.22 9.05
N ILE A 218 2.29 -5.72 9.37
CA ILE A 218 2.70 -6.11 10.72
C ILE A 218 3.46 -4.94 11.30
N VAL A 219 2.94 -4.39 12.39
CA VAL A 219 3.53 -3.24 13.09
C VAL A 219 4.29 -3.75 14.29
N ILE A 220 5.59 -3.43 14.34
CA ILE A 220 6.55 -3.86 15.36
C ILE A 220 7.05 -2.63 16.10
N PHE A 221 7.28 -2.76 17.39
CA PHE A 221 7.78 -1.70 18.28
C PHE A 221 9.14 -2.02 18.84
#